data_f70df0f6422a19c78a5fbfbf9f7346dd
#
_entry.id   f70df0f6422a19c78a5fbfbf9f7346dd
#
_cell.length_a   1.000
_cell.length_b   1.000
_cell.length_c   1.000
_cell.angle_alpha   90.00
_cell.angle_beta   90.00
_cell.angle_gamma   90.00
#
_symmetry.space_group_name_H-M   'P 1'
#
loop_
_entity.id
_entity.type
_entity.pdbx_description
1 polymer ?
#
loop_
_entity_poly.entity_id
_entity_poly.type
_entity_poly.pdbx_seq_one_letter_code
_entity_poly.pdbx_strand_id
1 'polypeptide(L)'
;MDRLFEVASYASFIVYHIEAMDKIKVPKRMIQEYVNLQKTVGSFPGELEYVASFYDEKTGSSGTLFENTVEENYILAYTGTNFYFDRQKDMYADVVGICLGQGEHLTSCYKFYTRMKKKYGDNIILTGHSLGGSIAQRVAIEYDVQQSIVFNAAPIYLIGGIDIFMDKEKDGELYAARMKKYLRNVKKTAIKKAIFTGDVKRVVSEYDIFTRISELLSIGYYVGDEIIVKEAGMHGIKSFLDIYQKSFGSSFEKKENDDDLLSLEYKDFSLAEIGILSNFSEERIEELENQLNTLLVSDTVIR
;
A
#
# COMPACT_ATOMS: atom_id res chain seq x y z
N MET A 1 -4.67 2.15 20.98
CA MET A 1 -4.85 2.18 19.51
C MET A 1 -6.18 1.53 19.21
N ASP A 2 -6.95 2.07 18.30
CA ASP A 2 -8.32 1.62 18.03
C ASP A 2 -8.33 0.20 17.44
N ARG A 3 -9.26 -0.66 17.86
CA ARG A 3 -9.46 -2.02 17.33
C ARG A 3 -9.56 -2.04 15.80
N LEU A 4 -10.14 -1.01 15.22
CA LEU A 4 -10.27 -0.89 13.79
C LEU A 4 -8.92 -0.83 13.05
N PHE A 5 -7.89 -0.16 13.61
CA PHE A 5 -6.54 -0.15 13.04
C PHE A 5 -5.94 -1.56 13.03
N GLU A 6 -6.16 -2.29 14.11
CA GLU A 6 -5.69 -3.67 14.21
C GLU A 6 -6.33 -4.55 13.15
N VAL A 7 -7.67 -4.62 13.07
CA VAL A 7 -8.35 -5.47 12.08
C VAL A 7 -8.04 -5.06 10.64
N ALA A 8 -7.87 -3.75 10.36
CA ALA A 8 -7.47 -3.25 9.06
C ALA A 8 -6.04 -3.69 8.67
N SER A 9 -5.10 -3.72 9.64
CA SER A 9 -3.73 -4.19 9.39
C SER A 9 -3.70 -5.68 9.07
N TYR A 10 -4.44 -6.50 9.80
CA TYR A 10 -4.58 -7.93 9.52
C TYR A 10 -5.24 -8.20 8.16
N ALA A 11 -6.29 -7.44 7.80
CA ALA A 11 -6.90 -7.53 6.49
C ALA A 11 -5.90 -7.16 5.37
N SER A 12 -5.10 -6.10 5.57
CA SER A 12 -4.04 -5.68 4.64
C SER A 12 -2.89 -6.68 4.53
N PHE A 13 -2.69 -7.53 5.54
CA PHE A 13 -1.70 -8.59 5.51
C PHE A 13 -2.22 -9.85 4.81
N ILE A 14 -3.37 -10.39 5.24
CA ILE A 14 -3.86 -11.66 4.74
C ILE A 14 -4.26 -11.61 3.26
N VAL A 15 -4.59 -10.40 2.74
CA VAL A 15 -4.99 -10.23 1.33
C VAL A 15 -3.89 -10.69 0.37
N TYR A 16 -2.60 -10.62 0.73
CA TYR A 16 -1.49 -11.15 -0.09
C TYR A 16 -1.53 -12.68 -0.22
N HIS A 17 -1.91 -13.38 0.85
CA HIS A 17 -2.08 -14.83 0.82
C HIS A 17 -3.29 -15.22 -0.03
N ILE A 18 -4.39 -14.47 0.08
CA ILE A 18 -5.61 -14.71 -0.71
C ILE A 18 -5.35 -14.43 -2.19
N GLU A 19 -4.61 -13.36 -2.52
CA GLU A 19 -4.18 -13.09 -3.89
C GLU A 19 -3.42 -14.27 -4.50
N ALA A 20 -2.43 -14.82 -3.77
CA ALA A 20 -1.67 -15.97 -4.24
C ALA A 20 -2.57 -17.18 -4.51
N MET A 21 -3.58 -17.38 -3.67
CA MET A 21 -4.58 -18.45 -3.85
C MET A 21 -5.51 -18.18 -5.04
N ASP A 22 -5.99 -16.95 -5.22
CA ASP A 22 -6.82 -16.55 -6.37
C ASP A 22 -6.04 -16.67 -7.69
N LYS A 23 -4.75 -16.31 -7.69
CA LYS A 23 -3.85 -16.40 -8.86
C LYS A 23 -3.73 -17.84 -9.38
N ILE A 24 -3.68 -18.82 -8.51
CA ILE A 24 -3.68 -20.25 -8.86
C ILE A 24 -5.07 -20.88 -8.89
N LYS A 25 -6.13 -20.05 -8.83
CA LYS A 25 -7.54 -20.45 -8.94
C LYS A 25 -8.01 -21.44 -7.87
N VAL A 26 -7.51 -21.26 -6.63
CA VAL A 26 -8.02 -22.02 -5.48
C VAL A 26 -9.51 -21.77 -5.32
N PRO A 27 -10.34 -22.82 -5.13
CA PRO A 27 -11.76 -22.66 -4.89
C PRO A 27 -12.06 -21.78 -3.67
N LYS A 28 -13.04 -20.89 -3.78
CA LYS A 28 -13.40 -19.93 -2.71
C LYS A 28 -13.70 -20.58 -1.37
N ARG A 29 -14.25 -21.79 -1.37
CA ARG A 29 -14.46 -22.57 -0.15
C ARG A 29 -13.13 -22.85 0.57
N MET A 30 -12.07 -23.18 -0.16
CA MET A 30 -10.75 -23.43 0.43
C MET A 30 -10.11 -22.14 0.95
N ILE A 31 -10.34 -21.00 0.29
CA ILE A 31 -9.92 -19.69 0.82
C ILE A 31 -10.62 -19.40 2.15
N GLN A 32 -11.92 -19.66 2.24
CA GLN A 32 -12.68 -19.54 3.49
C GLN A 32 -12.13 -20.46 4.58
N GLU A 33 -11.85 -21.71 4.24
CA GLU A 33 -11.26 -22.69 5.16
C GLU A 33 -9.87 -22.25 5.65
N TYR A 34 -9.05 -21.68 4.76
CA TYR A 34 -7.76 -21.09 5.10
C TYR A 34 -7.91 -19.92 6.09
N VAL A 35 -8.83 -18.99 5.83
CA VAL A 35 -9.09 -17.85 6.74
C VAL A 35 -9.55 -18.36 8.11
N ASN A 36 -10.44 -19.35 8.13
CA ASN A 36 -10.92 -19.97 9.39
C ASN A 36 -9.78 -20.66 10.16
N LEU A 37 -8.86 -21.31 9.44
CA LEU A 37 -7.67 -21.89 10.06
C LEU A 37 -6.79 -20.81 10.71
N GLN A 38 -6.54 -19.67 10.02
CA GLN A 38 -5.77 -18.56 10.57
C GLN A 38 -6.43 -17.98 11.83
N LYS A 39 -7.76 -17.90 11.88
CA LYS A 39 -8.51 -17.51 13.08
C LYS A 39 -8.29 -18.52 14.23
N THR A 40 -8.38 -19.79 13.94
CA THR A 40 -8.23 -20.87 14.94
C THR A 40 -6.85 -20.89 15.59
N VAL A 41 -5.80 -20.57 14.81
CA VAL A 41 -4.42 -20.50 15.33
C VAL A 41 -4.06 -19.13 15.90
N GLY A 42 -5.00 -18.20 15.97
CA GLY A 42 -4.80 -16.86 16.52
C GLY A 42 -3.99 -15.89 15.64
N SER A 43 -3.79 -16.24 14.38
CA SER A 43 -3.02 -15.41 13.42
C SER A 43 -3.89 -14.45 12.61
N PHE A 44 -5.20 -14.43 12.86
CA PHE A 44 -6.16 -13.54 12.21
C PHE A 44 -7.34 -13.23 13.14
N PRO A 45 -7.89 -11.99 13.13
CA PRO A 45 -8.98 -11.60 14.01
C PRO A 45 -10.23 -12.48 13.87
N GLY A 46 -10.76 -12.93 15.00
CA GLY A 46 -11.91 -13.82 15.04
C GLY A 46 -13.19 -13.24 14.44
N GLU A 47 -13.34 -11.92 14.52
CA GLU A 47 -14.49 -11.17 14.02
C GLU A 47 -14.51 -10.97 12.50
N LEU A 48 -13.41 -11.18 11.80
CA LEU A 48 -13.35 -11.00 10.35
C LEU A 48 -13.71 -12.28 9.61
N GLU A 49 -14.79 -12.24 8.82
CA GLU A 49 -15.23 -13.32 7.96
C GLU A 49 -14.90 -13.03 6.49
N TYR A 50 -14.35 -14.02 5.77
CA TYR A 50 -14.13 -13.87 4.32
C TYR A 50 -15.48 -13.83 3.58
N VAL A 51 -15.64 -12.83 2.72
CA VAL A 51 -16.89 -12.65 1.94
C VAL A 51 -16.64 -12.89 0.45
N ALA A 52 -15.66 -12.23 -0.12
CA ALA A 52 -15.36 -12.30 -1.55
C ALA A 52 -13.97 -11.75 -1.84
N SER A 53 -13.34 -12.27 -2.89
CA SER A 53 -12.11 -11.72 -3.45
C SER A 53 -12.17 -11.62 -4.97
N PHE A 54 -11.24 -10.88 -5.54
CA PHE A 54 -10.99 -10.86 -6.97
C PHE A 54 -9.49 -10.81 -7.25
N TYR A 55 -9.11 -11.38 -8.37
CA TYR A 55 -7.81 -11.22 -9.01
C TYR A 55 -8.03 -10.95 -10.51
N ASP A 56 -7.41 -9.91 -11.01
CA ASP A 56 -7.45 -9.55 -12.44
C ASP A 56 -6.15 -9.99 -13.11
N GLU A 57 -6.19 -11.09 -13.85
CA GLU A 57 -5.00 -11.66 -14.52
C GLU A 57 -4.33 -10.68 -15.50
N LYS A 58 -5.09 -9.70 -16.02
CA LYS A 58 -4.55 -8.73 -16.98
C LYS A 58 -3.69 -7.67 -16.31
N THR A 59 -4.07 -7.25 -15.11
CA THR A 59 -3.48 -6.10 -14.43
C THR A 59 -2.76 -6.46 -13.13
N GLY A 60 -2.87 -7.71 -12.67
CA GLY A 60 -2.37 -8.13 -11.36
C GLY A 60 -3.12 -7.55 -10.18
N SER A 61 -4.17 -6.75 -10.42
CA SER A 61 -4.93 -6.13 -9.33
C SER A 61 -5.76 -7.14 -8.56
N SER A 62 -5.78 -7.02 -7.26
CA SER A 62 -6.54 -7.90 -6.40
C SER A 62 -7.09 -7.18 -5.16
N GLY A 63 -8.02 -7.82 -4.50
CA GLY A 63 -8.56 -7.35 -3.24
C GLY A 63 -9.58 -8.31 -2.65
N THR A 64 -9.78 -8.21 -1.35
CA THR A 64 -10.66 -9.08 -0.58
C THR A 64 -11.57 -8.25 0.32
N LEU A 65 -12.84 -8.61 0.33
CA LEU A 65 -13.84 -8.09 1.25
C LEU A 65 -14.00 -9.06 2.42
N PHE A 66 -13.92 -8.50 3.61
CA PHE A 66 -14.23 -9.18 4.88
C PHE A 66 -15.46 -8.54 5.52
N GLU A 67 -16.26 -9.31 6.21
CA GLU A 67 -17.30 -8.85 7.12
C GLU A 67 -16.73 -8.80 8.54
N ASN A 68 -16.85 -7.66 9.21
CA ASN A 68 -16.56 -7.53 10.63
C ASN A 68 -17.85 -7.74 11.40
N THR A 69 -17.98 -8.91 11.98
CA THR A 69 -19.21 -9.36 12.65
C THR A 69 -19.48 -8.67 13.99
N VAL A 70 -18.50 -8.01 14.56
CA VAL A 70 -18.63 -7.26 15.83
C VAL A 70 -19.10 -5.83 15.59
N GLU A 71 -18.52 -5.17 14.58
CA GLU A 71 -18.83 -3.77 14.26
C GLU A 71 -19.93 -3.62 13.18
N GLU A 72 -20.45 -4.74 12.67
CA GLU A 72 -21.46 -4.79 11.62
C GLU A 72 -21.11 -3.95 10.37
N ASN A 73 -19.84 -3.98 9.99
CA ASN A 73 -19.31 -3.30 8.82
C ASN A 73 -18.50 -4.25 7.93
N TYR A 74 -18.02 -3.75 6.81
CA TYR A 74 -17.17 -4.50 5.89
C TYR A 74 -15.80 -3.84 5.77
N ILE A 75 -14.75 -4.64 5.61
CA ILE A 75 -13.40 -4.19 5.36
C ILE A 75 -12.97 -4.69 3.99
N LEU A 76 -12.71 -3.78 3.06
CA LEU A 76 -12.19 -4.07 1.74
C LEU A 76 -10.70 -3.74 1.70
N ALA A 77 -9.87 -4.79 1.66
CA ALA A 77 -8.43 -4.69 1.55
C ALA A 77 -7.99 -4.87 0.09
N TYR A 78 -7.17 -3.94 -0.41
CA TYR A 78 -6.49 -4.06 -1.69
C TYR A 78 -5.05 -4.54 -1.49
N THR A 79 -4.59 -5.43 -2.38
CA THR A 79 -3.22 -5.94 -2.34
C THR A 79 -2.26 -4.92 -2.93
N GLY A 80 -1.11 -4.77 -2.31
CA GLY A 80 0.03 -4.05 -2.89
C GLY A 80 0.81 -4.93 -3.87
N THR A 81 1.93 -4.43 -4.35
CA THR A 81 2.84 -5.24 -5.18
C THR A 81 3.39 -6.41 -4.37
N ASN A 82 3.28 -7.61 -4.91
CA ASN A 82 3.74 -8.81 -4.24
C ASN A 82 5.20 -9.10 -4.61
N PHE A 83 6.14 -8.59 -3.81
CA PHE A 83 7.58 -8.75 -4.02
C PHE A 83 8.05 -10.20 -4.10
N TYR A 84 7.29 -11.15 -3.57
CA TYR A 84 7.68 -12.56 -3.55
C TYR A 84 7.38 -13.31 -4.85
N PHE A 85 6.44 -12.82 -5.67
CA PHE A 85 5.95 -13.54 -6.84
C PHE A 85 6.12 -12.78 -8.16
N ASP A 86 6.29 -11.46 -8.13
CA ASP A 86 6.43 -10.66 -9.35
C ASP A 86 7.90 -10.32 -9.60
N ARG A 87 8.37 -10.59 -10.83
CA ARG A 87 9.73 -10.25 -11.23
C ARG A 87 9.88 -8.72 -11.25
N GLN A 88 11.04 -8.21 -10.84
CA GLN A 88 11.37 -6.78 -10.71
C GLN A 88 10.92 -5.89 -11.89
N LYS A 89 10.84 -6.42 -13.12
CA LYS A 89 10.42 -5.64 -14.29
C LYS A 89 8.93 -5.29 -14.32
N ASP A 90 8.07 -6.19 -13.81
CA ASP A 90 6.61 -5.96 -13.76
C ASP A 90 6.27 -4.98 -12.64
N MET A 91 6.99 -5.06 -11.53
CA MET A 91 6.88 -4.14 -10.39
C MET A 91 7.15 -2.68 -10.77
N TYR A 92 8.20 -2.43 -11.56
CA TYR A 92 8.53 -1.08 -12.02
C TYR A 92 7.41 -0.48 -12.88
N ALA A 93 6.87 -1.26 -13.82
CA ALA A 93 5.77 -0.82 -14.69
C ALA A 93 4.50 -0.51 -13.89
N ASP A 94 4.21 -1.30 -12.85
CA ASP A 94 3.03 -1.14 -12.01
C ASP A 94 3.15 0.06 -11.08
N VAL A 95 4.26 0.21 -10.38
CA VAL A 95 4.55 1.37 -9.52
C VAL A 95 4.54 2.65 -10.36
N VAL A 96 5.24 2.68 -11.49
CA VAL A 96 5.25 3.83 -12.41
C VAL A 96 3.83 4.12 -12.93
N GLY A 97 3.08 3.12 -13.36
CA GLY A 97 1.71 3.29 -13.85
C GLY A 97 0.79 3.90 -12.80
N ILE A 98 0.92 3.48 -11.56
CA ILE A 98 0.12 4.00 -10.44
C ILE A 98 0.63 5.37 -10.01
N CYS A 99 1.92 5.58 -9.89
CA CYS A 99 2.49 6.89 -9.55
C CYS A 99 2.19 7.95 -10.60
N LEU A 100 2.04 7.56 -11.86
CA LEU A 100 1.56 8.44 -12.94
C LEU A 100 0.03 8.58 -12.97
N GLY A 101 -0.70 7.87 -12.13
CA GLY A 101 -2.16 7.88 -12.13
C GLY A 101 -2.77 7.28 -13.40
N GLN A 102 -2.08 6.38 -14.10
CA GLN A 102 -2.44 5.92 -15.43
C GLN A 102 -2.78 4.42 -15.51
N GLY A 103 -2.78 3.69 -14.38
CA GLY A 103 -2.94 2.24 -14.38
C GLY A 103 -4.34 1.76 -14.79
N GLU A 104 -4.41 0.72 -15.61
CA GLU A 104 -5.64 -0.06 -15.85
C GLU A 104 -6.08 -0.80 -14.57
N HIS A 105 -5.16 -0.97 -13.63
CA HIS A 105 -5.37 -1.61 -12.31
C HIS A 105 -6.57 -1.05 -11.56
N LEU A 106 -6.77 0.26 -11.60
CA LEU A 106 -7.88 0.92 -10.89
C LEU A 106 -9.24 0.50 -11.42
N THR A 107 -9.35 0.13 -12.70
CA THR A 107 -10.65 -0.23 -13.30
C THR A 107 -11.25 -1.46 -12.63
N SER A 108 -10.47 -2.48 -12.39
CA SER A 108 -10.91 -3.72 -11.72
C SER A 108 -11.24 -3.47 -10.25
N CYS A 109 -10.43 -2.66 -9.57
CA CYS A 109 -10.67 -2.25 -8.19
C CYS A 109 -11.98 -1.45 -8.03
N TYR A 110 -12.23 -0.50 -8.93
CA TYR A 110 -13.47 0.28 -8.95
C TYR A 110 -14.70 -0.59 -9.21
N LYS A 111 -14.61 -1.52 -10.18
CA LYS A 111 -15.69 -2.48 -10.46
C LYS A 111 -15.97 -3.38 -9.25
N PHE A 112 -14.92 -3.84 -8.58
CA PHE A 112 -15.08 -4.68 -7.40
C PHE A 112 -15.75 -3.91 -6.26
N TYR A 113 -15.25 -2.71 -5.94
CA TYR A 113 -15.86 -1.85 -4.93
C TYR A 113 -17.34 -1.58 -5.24
N THR A 114 -17.67 -1.15 -6.46
CA THR A 114 -19.04 -0.84 -6.86
C THR A 114 -19.97 -2.05 -6.73
N ARG A 115 -19.48 -3.25 -7.09
CA ARG A 115 -20.23 -4.49 -6.93
C ARG A 115 -20.47 -4.83 -5.47
N MET A 116 -19.46 -4.65 -4.60
CA MET A 116 -19.57 -4.91 -3.17
C MET A 116 -20.51 -3.91 -2.51
N LYS A 117 -20.36 -2.61 -2.80
CA LYS A 117 -21.25 -1.55 -2.33
C LYS A 117 -22.72 -1.81 -2.72
N LYS A 118 -22.98 -2.23 -3.96
CA LYS A 118 -24.33 -2.59 -4.41
C LYS A 118 -24.94 -3.76 -3.63
N LYS A 119 -24.10 -4.72 -3.21
CA LYS A 119 -24.57 -5.94 -2.53
C LYS A 119 -24.70 -5.79 -1.02
N TYR A 120 -23.78 -5.05 -0.41
CA TYR A 120 -23.59 -5.01 1.05
C TYR A 120 -23.81 -3.61 1.66
N GLY A 121 -24.10 -2.60 0.83
CA GLY A 121 -24.33 -1.23 1.30
C GLY A 121 -23.07 -0.37 1.38
N ASP A 122 -23.20 0.76 2.05
CA ASP A 122 -22.17 1.80 2.10
C ASP A 122 -21.19 1.66 3.28
N ASN A 123 -21.50 0.79 4.25
CA ASN A 123 -20.66 0.61 5.44
C ASN A 123 -19.41 -0.24 5.14
N ILE A 124 -18.61 0.20 4.17
CA ILE A 124 -17.37 -0.44 3.72
C ILE A 124 -16.21 0.48 4.06
N ILE A 125 -15.30 -0.03 4.89
CA ILE A 125 -14.03 0.60 5.23
C ILE A 125 -12.98 0.11 4.25
N LEU A 126 -12.17 1.02 3.69
CA LEU A 126 -11.10 0.64 2.78
C LEU A 126 -9.77 0.52 3.51
N THR A 127 -8.98 -0.46 3.11
CA THR A 127 -7.63 -0.63 3.63
C THR A 127 -6.69 -1.17 2.54
N GLY A 128 -5.40 -1.13 2.82
CA GLY A 128 -4.36 -1.68 1.97
C GLY A 128 -2.98 -1.21 2.41
N HIS A 129 -1.99 -1.99 2.04
CA HIS A 129 -0.58 -1.71 2.31
C HIS A 129 0.13 -1.34 1.01
N SER A 130 1.10 -0.43 1.09
CA SER A 130 1.94 -0.05 -0.04
C SER A 130 1.07 0.43 -1.23
N LEU A 131 1.20 -0.19 -2.39
CA LEU A 131 0.39 0.07 -3.58
C LEU A 131 -1.11 -0.15 -3.35
N GLY A 132 -1.48 -1.17 -2.57
CA GLY A 132 -2.87 -1.40 -2.15
C GLY A 132 -3.44 -0.24 -1.34
N GLY A 133 -2.60 0.42 -0.55
CA GLY A 133 -2.96 1.66 0.15
C GLY A 133 -3.18 2.85 -0.80
N SER A 134 -2.39 2.97 -1.88
CA SER A 134 -2.64 3.95 -2.94
C SER A 134 -3.97 3.71 -3.65
N ILE A 135 -4.27 2.44 -3.96
CA ILE A 135 -5.55 2.04 -4.57
C ILE A 135 -6.71 2.38 -3.63
N ALA A 136 -6.60 2.05 -2.34
CA ALA A 136 -7.62 2.36 -1.35
C ALA A 136 -7.91 3.86 -1.27
N GLN A 137 -6.88 4.71 -1.21
CA GLN A 137 -7.04 6.17 -1.23
C GLN A 137 -7.76 6.67 -2.50
N ARG A 138 -7.44 6.09 -3.66
CA ARG A 138 -8.09 6.46 -4.93
C ARG A 138 -9.55 6.05 -4.98
N VAL A 139 -9.88 4.84 -4.51
CA VAL A 139 -11.26 4.37 -4.40
C VAL A 139 -12.03 5.25 -3.43
N ALA A 140 -11.41 5.63 -2.30
CA ALA A 140 -12.02 6.51 -1.31
C ALA A 140 -12.45 7.85 -1.94
N ILE A 141 -11.56 8.52 -2.66
CA ILE A 141 -11.86 9.82 -3.28
C ILE A 141 -12.87 9.66 -4.43
N GLU A 142 -12.77 8.60 -5.23
CA GLU A 142 -13.65 8.42 -6.40
C GLU A 142 -15.10 8.18 -5.99
N TYR A 143 -15.34 7.52 -4.85
CA TYR A 143 -16.67 7.10 -4.40
C TYR A 143 -17.14 7.74 -3.10
N ASP A 144 -16.37 8.69 -2.56
CA ASP A 144 -16.64 9.36 -1.28
C ASP A 144 -16.84 8.37 -0.14
N VAL A 145 -15.90 7.45 0.00
CA VAL A 145 -15.96 6.42 1.06
C VAL A 145 -15.63 7.06 2.39
N GLN A 146 -16.49 6.85 3.38
CA GLN A 146 -16.46 7.59 4.63
C GLN A 146 -15.27 7.29 5.51
N GLN A 147 -14.70 6.08 5.43
CA GLN A 147 -13.58 5.68 6.26
C GLN A 147 -12.57 4.83 5.52
N SER A 148 -11.30 5.15 5.67
CA SER A 148 -10.18 4.39 5.11
C SER A 148 -8.98 4.43 6.04
N ILE A 149 -8.30 3.29 6.19
CA ILE A 149 -7.07 3.16 6.97
C ILE A 149 -6.04 2.45 6.10
N VAL A 150 -4.94 3.11 5.79
CA VAL A 150 -3.92 2.56 4.89
C VAL A 150 -2.55 2.54 5.55
N PHE A 151 -1.73 1.54 5.23
CA PHE A 151 -0.47 1.26 5.89
C PHE A 151 0.70 1.44 4.92
N ASN A 152 1.69 2.25 5.27
CA ASN A 152 2.86 2.56 4.42
C ASN A 152 2.44 2.75 2.95
N ALA A 153 1.35 3.48 2.74
CA ALA A 153 0.71 3.59 1.45
C ALA A 153 1.56 4.36 0.45
N ALA A 154 1.69 3.86 -0.76
CA ALA A 154 2.26 4.62 -1.85
C ALA A 154 1.44 5.88 -2.17
N PRO A 155 2.04 6.93 -2.72
CA PRO A 155 1.31 8.13 -3.12
C PRO A 155 0.25 7.83 -4.18
N ILE A 156 -0.78 8.65 -4.23
CA ILE A 156 -1.81 8.55 -5.27
C ILE A 156 -1.20 8.84 -6.65
N TYR A 157 -0.33 9.84 -6.73
CA TYR A 157 0.51 10.12 -7.88
C TYR A 157 1.76 10.87 -7.43
N LEU A 158 2.77 10.89 -8.28
CA LEU A 158 3.96 11.71 -8.07
C LEU A 158 3.79 13.05 -8.79
N ILE A 159 4.02 14.13 -8.07
CA ILE A 159 4.04 15.48 -8.63
C ILE A 159 5.22 15.57 -9.61
N GLY A 160 4.95 15.98 -10.85
CA GLY A 160 5.98 15.95 -11.89
C GLY A 160 6.36 14.55 -12.37
N GLY A 161 5.60 13.50 -12.00
CA GLY A 161 5.98 12.11 -12.22
C GLY A 161 6.33 11.74 -13.67
N ILE A 162 5.74 12.42 -14.68
CA ILE A 162 6.11 12.17 -16.08
C ILE A 162 7.58 12.57 -16.32
N ASP A 163 8.01 13.72 -15.82
CA ASP A 163 9.39 14.22 -15.99
C ASP A 163 10.41 13.39 -15.18
N ILE A 164 9.96 12.68 -14.15
CA ILE A 164 10.79 11.75 -13.39
C ILE A 164 11.08 10.47 -14.19
N PHE A 165 10.07 9.96 -14.93
CA PHE A 165 10.15 8.65 -15.59
C PHE A 165 10.35 8.71 -17.10
N MET A 166 10.27 9.88 -17.71
CA MET A 166 10.34 10.04 -19.17
C MET A 166 11.15 11.26 -19.55
N ASP A 167 11.88 11.13 -20.64
CA ASP A 167 12.65 12.21 -21.24
C ASP A 167 11.86 12.80 -22.41
N LYS A 168 11.57 14.10 -22.33
CA LYS A 168 10.80 14.80 -23.33
C LYS A 168 11.43 14.75 -24.73
N GLU A 169 12.76 14.81 -24.81
CA GLU A 169 13.48 14.81 -26.10
C GLU A 169 13.57 13.40 -26.69
N LYS A 170 13.79 12.38 -25.84
CA LYS A 170 13.90 10.99 -26.28
C LYS A 170 12.56 10.36 -26.58
N ASP A 171 11.54 10.63 -25.74
CA ASP A 171 10.25 9.95 -25.79
C ASP A 171 9.21 10.68 -26.65
N GLY A 172 9.45 11.92 -27.04
CA GLY A 172 8.71 12.68 -28.04
C GLY A 172 7.16 12.60 -27.90
N GLU A 173 6.51 11.97 -28.89
CA GLU A 173 5.04 11.85 -28.92
C GLU A 173 4.49 11.02 -27.75
N LEU A 174 5.21 9.99 -27.32
CA LEU A 174 4.80 9.17 -26.19
C LEU A 174 4.79 9.97 -24.88
N TYR A 175 5.83 10.81 -24.66
CA TYR A 175 5.88 11.74 -23.55
C TYR A 175 4.66 12.67 -23.57
N ALA A 176 4.37 13.32 -24.71
CA ALA A 176 3.26 14.24 -24.84
C ALA A 176 1.89 13.57 -24.57
N ALA A 177 1.70 12.36 -25.07
CA ALA A 177 0.47 11.58 -24.85
C ALA A 177 0.31 11.20 -23.36
N ARG A 178 1.37 10.75 -22.70
CA ARG A 178 1.36 10.39 -21.28
C ARG A 178 1.21 11.62 -20.38
N MET A 179 1.87 12.72 -20.69
CA MET A 179 1.71 14.00 -19.98
C MET A 179 0.26 14.47 -20.04
N LYS A 180 -0.37 14.44 -21.20
CA LYS A 180 -1.79 14.82 -21.35
C LYS A 180 -2.70 13.94 -20.48
N LYS A 181 -2.46 12.62 -20.43
CA LYS A 181 -3.21 11.68 -19.60
C LYS A 181 -2.98 11.93 -18.12
N TYR A 182 -1.72 12.14 -17.73
CA TYR A 182 -1.32 12.45 -16.36
C TYR A 182 -2.02 13.73 -15.86
N LEU A 183 -1.92 14.85 -16.58
CA LEU A 183 -2.54 16.12 -16.20
C LEU A 183 -4.07 15.99 -16.06
N ARG A 184 -4.72 15.20 -16.94
CA ARG A 184 -6.15 14.90 -16.83
C ARG A 184 -6.47 14.16 -15.52
N ASN A 185 -5.66 13.17 -15.16
CA ASN A 185 -5.87 12.39 -13.94
C ASN A 185 -5.60 13.23 -12.69
N VAL A 186 -4.54 14.04 -12.68
CA VAL A 186 -4.26 14.98 -11.58
C VAL A 186 -5.44 15.94 -11.39
N LYS A 187 -5.94 16.56 -12.48
CA LYS A 187 -7.10 17.44 -12.42
C LYS A 187 -8.36 16.72 -11.91
N LYS A 188 -8.63 15.51 -12.40
CA LYS A 188 -9.77 14.71 -11.94
C LYS A 188 -9.65 14.40 -10.44
N THR A 189 -8.48 14.00 -9.99
CA THR A 189 -8.20 13.70 -8.57
C THR A 189 -8.41 14.94 -7.71
N ALA A 190 -7.92 16.11 -8.14
CA ALA A 190 -8.08 17.36 -7.40
C ALA A 190 -9.57 17.75 -7.24
N ILE A 191 -10.37 17.61 -8.32
CA ILE A 191 -11.82 17.88 -8.27
C ILE A 191 -12.52 16.93 -7.29
N LYS A 192 -12.20 15.62 -7.37
CA LYS A 192 -12.78 14.62 -6.48
C LYS A 192 -12.40 14.86 -5.03
N LYS A 193 -11.13 15.17 -4.78
CA LYS A 193 -10.67 15.50 -3.42
C LYS A 193 -11.37 16.73 -2.84
N ALA A 194 -11.66 17.75 -3.66
CA ALA A 194 -12.32 18.96 -3.18
C ALA A 194 -13.73 18.74 -2.64
N ILE A 195 -14.40 17.67 -3.09
CA ILE A 195 -15.74 17.29 -2.64
C ILE A 195 -15.77 16.05 -1.75
N PHE A 196 -14.60 15.47 -1.47
CA PHE A 196 -14.45 14.30 -0.63
C PHE A 196 -14.72 14.66 0.83
N THR A 197 -15.64 13.93 1.46
CA THR A 197 -16.07 14.15 2.85
C THR A 197 -15.59 13.08 3.81
N GLY A 198 -15.05 11.98 3.27
CA GLY A 198 -14.57 10.87 4.08
C GLY A 198 -13.25 11.16 4.79
N ASP A 199 -12.90 10.26 5.70
CA ASP A 199 -11.66 10.29 6.49
C ASP A 199 -10.69 9.20 6.02
N VAL A 200 -9.46 9.58 5.74
CA VAL A 200 -8.37 8.65 5.42
C VAL A 200 -7.28 8.79 6.48
N LYS A 201 -7.00 7.71 7.18
CA LYS A 201 -5.86 7.63 8.11
C LYS A 201 -4.72 6.87 7.44
N ARG A 202 -3.60 7.54 7.27
CA ARG A 202 -2.36 6.97 6.75
C ARG A 202 -1.47 6.59 7.91
N VAL A 203 -1.37 5.30 8.19
CA VAL A 203 -0.50 4.74 9.23
C VAL A 203 0.84 4.45 8.59
N VAL A 204 1.87 5.16 9.02
CA VAL A 204 3.20 5.12 8.40
C VAL A 204 4.23 4.77 9.45
N SER A 205 5.09 3.79 9.15
CA SER A 205 6.24 3.52 10.01
C SER A 205 7.25 4.65 9.93
N GLU A 206 7.90 4.94 11.04
CA GLU A 206 8.91 6.01 11.13
C GLU A 206 10.00 5.87 10.06
N TYR A 207 10.39 4.64 9.74
CA TYR A 207 11.44 4.31 8.78
C TYR A 207 10.92 3.80 7.44
N ASP A 208 9.67 4.12 7.06
CA ASP A 208 9.19 3.78 5.71
C ASP A 208 9.93 4.57 4.64
N ILE A 209 10.87 3.91 4.00
CA ILE A 209 11.79 4.54 3.04
C ILE A 209 11.04 5.18 1.86
N PHE A 210 9.93 4.57 1.39
CA PHE A 210 9.19 5.11 0.24
C PHE A 210 8.46 6.41 0.59
N THR A 211 7.85 6.47 1.78
CA THR A 211 7.23 7.69 2.29
C THR A 211 8.29 8.75 2.54
N ARG A 212 9.38 8.43 3.24
CA ARG A 212 10.45 9.38 3.58
C ARG A 212 11.13 9.98 2.33
N ILE A 213 11.42 9.16 1.30
CA ILE A 213 11.95 9.66 0.03
C ILE A 213 10.93 10.57 -0.68
N SER A 214 9.67 10.18 -0.76
CA SER A 214 8.67 11.00 -1.44
C SER A 214 8.40 12.33 -0.74
N GLU A 215 8.54 12.38 0.58
CA GLU A 215 8.46 13.60 1.38
C GLU A 215 9.69 14.48 1.19
N LEU A 216 10.88 13.89 1.29
CA LEU A 216 12.15 14.59 1.09
C LEU A 216 12.20 15.29 -0.26
N LEU A 217 11.72 14.60 -1.31
CA LEU A 217 11.65 15.14 -2.66
C LEU A 217 10.41 16.03 -2.89
N SER A 218 9.48 16.09 -1.95
CA SER A 218 8.19 16.79 -2.08
C SER A 218 7.39 16.39 -3.33
N ILE A 219 7.50 15.11 -3.73
CA ILE A 219 6.85 14.60 -4.95
C ILE A 219 5.62 13.73 -4.69
N GLY A 220 5.45 13.19 -3.50
CA GLY A 220 4.32 12.34 -3.15
C GLY A 220 3.03 13.12 -2.95
N TYR A 221 1.96 12.79 -3.69
CA TYR A 221 0.62 13.32 -3.39
C TYR A 221 -0.22 12.27 -2.66
N TYR A 222 -0.62 12.60 -1.45
CA TYR A 222 -1.39 11.75 -0.55
C TYR A 222 -2.72 12.40 -0.17
N VAL A 223 -3.65 11.60 0.36
CA VAL A 223 -4.91 12.08 0.93
C VAL A 223 -5.05 11.58 2.35
N GLY A 224 -5.57 12.44 3.21
CA GLY A 224 -5.83 12.14 4.62
C GLY A 224 -4.68 12.49 5.56
N ASP A 225 -4.89 12.17 6.83
CA ASP A 225 -3.99 12.48 7.93
C ASP A 225 -2.94 11.38 8.09
N GLU A 226 -1.71 11.79 8.36
CA GLU A 226 -0.63 10.85 8.65
C GLU A 226 -0.53 10.56 10.15
N ILE A 227 -0.37 9.28 10.47
CA ILE A 227 -0.10 8.79 11.82
C ILE A 227 1.22 8.05 11.76
N ILE A 228 2.26 8.63 12.34
CA ILE A 228 3.59 8.02 12.39
C ILE A 228 3.63 7.03 13.56
N VAL A 229 4.00 5.79 13.27
CA VAL A 229 4.18 4.74 14.26
C VAL A 229 5.67 4.50 14.47
N LYS A 230 6.15 4.80 15.66
CA LYS A 230 7.53 4.55 16.06
C LYS A 230 7.78 3.07 16.30
N GLU A 231 9.00 2.65 16.03
CA GLU A 231 9.43 1.24 16.21
C GLU A 231 8.60 0.22 15.41
N ALA A 232 7.87 0.67 14.38
CA ALA A 232 7.08 -0.19 13.50
C ALA A 232 7.92 -0.87 12.42
N GLY A 233 9.24 -0.81 12.50
CA GLY A 233 10.13 -1.31 11.45
C GLY A 233 10.09 -0.44 10.19
N MET A 234 10.42 -1.04 9.05
CA MET A 234 10.51 -0.33 7.77
C MET A 234 9.17 -0.36 7.00
N HIS A 235 9.19 -0.84 5.75
CA HIS A 235 8.02 -0.79 4.85
C HIS A 235 7.00 -1.91 5.10
N GLY A 236 7.39 -3.03 5.68
CA GLY A 236 6.59 -4.26 5.72
C GLY A 236 5.33 -4.16 6.58
N ILE A 237 4.21 -4.68 6.09
CA ILE A 237 2.92 -4.72 6.82
C ILE A 237 3.01 -5.52 8.14
N LYS A 238 3.87 -6.53 8.22
CA LYS A 238 4.06 -7.36 9.43
C LYS A 238 4.46 -6.53 10.64
N SER A 239 5.24 -5.48 10.44
CA SER A 239 5.67 -4.57 11.52
C SER A 239 4.49 -3.97 12.30
N PHE A 240 3.37 -3.71 11.63
CA PHE A 240 2.17 -3.20 12.29
C PHE A 240 1.44 -4.29 13.09
N LEU A 241 1.44 -5.55 12.62
CA LEU A 241 0.83 -6.66 13.34
C LEU A 241 1.54 -6.90 14.68
N ASP A 242 2.88 -6.86 14.69
CA ASP A 242 3.69 -7.09 15.90
C ASP A 242 3.44 -6.02 16.97
N ILE A 243 3.20 -4.77 16.56
CA ILE A 243 2.88 -3.68 17.49
C ILE A 243 1.57 -3.96 18.22
N TYR A 244 0.53 -4.40 17.52
CA TYR A 244 -0.74 -4.72 18.14
C TYR A 244 -0.63 -5.92 19.08
N GLN A 245 0.10 -6.95 18.71
CA GLN A 245 0.35 -8.11 19.56
C GLN A 245 1.07 -7.75 20.86
N LYS A 246 2.09 -6.89 20.79
CA LYS A 246 2.81 -6.40 21.97
C LYS A 246 1.93 -5.56 22.91
N SER A 247 1.00 -4.78 22.36
CA SER A 247 0.09 -3.94 23.15
C SER A 247 -0.95 -4.73 23.94
N PHE A 248 -1.25 -5.98 23.53
CA PHE A 248 -2.25 -6.87 24.15
C PHE A 248 -1.67 -7.96 25.05
N GLY A 249 -0.39 -7.87 25.44
CA GLY A 249 0.16 -8.66 26.56
C GLY A 249 0.33 -10.15 26.30
N SER A 250 0.39 -10.61 25.06
CA SER A 250 0.86 -11.96 24.76
C SER A 250 2.39 -11.98 24.81
N SER A 251 2.93 -12.54 25.90
CA SER A 251 4.36 -12.78 26.08
C SER A 251 4.85 -13.85 25.08
N PHE A 252 5.18 -13.43 23.88
CA PHE A 252 6.04 -14.21 23.01
C PHE A 252 7.46 -13.71 23.22
N GLU A 253 8.32 -14.59 23.76
CA GLU A 253 9.76 -14.34 23.83
C GLU A 253 10.27 -14.02 22.42
N LYS A 254 10.91 -12.87 22.30
CA LYS A 254 11.61 -12.41 21.12
C LYS A 254 12.63 -13.50 20.74
N LYS A 255 12.41 -14.22 19.66
CA LYS A 255 13.49 -14.99 19.04
C LYS A 255 14.49 -13.99 18.46
N GLU A 256 15.69 -13.99 18.99
CA GLU A 256 16.82 -13.11 18.67
C GLU A 256 17.39 -13.29 17.23
N ASN A 257 16.59 -13.65 16.24
CA ASN A 257 17.08 -13.90 14.88
C ASN A 257 16.49 -12.98 13.80
N ASP A 258 15.80 -11.89 14.17
CA ASP A 258 15.23 -10.96 13.19
C ASP A 258 16.20 -9.86 12.71
N ASP A 259 17.36 -9.70 13.35
CA ASP A 259 18.34 -8.69 12.94
C ASP A 259 18.98 -9.00 11.56
N ASP A 260 19.01 -10.27 11.13
CA ASP A 260 19.54 -10.65 9.82
C ASP A 260 18.60 -10.35 8.64
N LEU A 261 17.28 -10.34 8.86
CA LEU A 261 16.31 -9.98 7.82
C LEU A 261 16.28 -8.47 7.55
N LEU A 262 16.43 -7.66 8.60
CA LEU A 262 16.53 -6.20 8.48
C LEU A 262 17.80 -5.78 7.74
N SER A 263 18.92 -6.52 7.94
CA SER A 263 20.18 -6.26 7.25
C SER A 263 20.17 -6.67 5.78
N LEU A 264 19.38 -7.67 5.39
CA LEU A 264 19.23 -8.13 4.01
C LEU A 264 18.36 -7.18 3.17
N GLU A 265 17.24 -6.66 3.71
CA GLU A 265 16.41 -5.67 3.01
C GLU A 265 17.15 -4.34 2.78
N TYR A 266 18.11 -3.98 3.63
CA TYR A 266 18.88 -2.73 3.52
C TYR A 266 20.08 -2.81 2.58
N LYS A 267 20.70 -3.99 2.43
CA LYS A 267 21.88 -4.16 1.57
C LYS A 267 21.55 -4.31 0.10
N ASP A 268 20.33 -4.71 -0.23
CA ASP A 268 19.93 -5.02 -1.61
C ASP A 268 19.17 -3.88 -2.32
N PHE A 269 18.88 -2.77 -1.64
CA PHE A 269 18.24 -1.60 -2.24
C PHE A 269 19.26 -0.45 -2.40
N SER A 270 20.04 -0.45 -3.48
CA SER A 270 20.60 0.81 -3.93
C SER A 270 19.48 1.67 -4.53
N LEU A 271 19.44 2.96 -4.23
CA LEU A 271 18.48 3.90 -4.81
C LEU A 271 18.51 3.90 -6.35
N ALA A 272 19.63 3.49 -6.96
CA ALA A 272 19.80 3.27 -8.39
C ALA A 272 18.98 2.09 -8.92
N GLU A 273 18.75 1.04 -8.12
CA GLU A 273 17.98 -0.16 -8.51
C GLU A 273 16.46 0.06 -8.46
N ILE A 274 15.99 1.03 -7.68
CA ILE A 274 14.56 1.40 -7.64
C ILE A 274 14.11 2.06 -8.95
N GLY A 275 15.03 2.43 -9.86
CA GLY A 275 14.72 3.04 -11.17
C GLY A 275 14.08 4.43 -11.08
N ILE A 276 13.64 4.84 -9.89
CA ILE A 276 13.06 6.16 -9.61
C ILE A 276 14.11 7.26 -9.83
N LEU A 277 15.37 6.91 -9.62
CA LEU A 277 16.49 7.87 -9.65
C LEU A 277 17.27 7.85 -10.96
N SER A 278 16.88 7.06 -11.94
CA SER A 278 17.59 7.01 -13.23
C SER A 278 17.65 8.36 -13.98
N ASN A 279 16.81 9.30 -13.60
CA ASN A 279 16.77 10.66 -14.14
C ASN A 279 17.35 11.73 -13.22
N PHE A 280 17.84 11.34 -12.03
CA PHE A 280 18.58 12.25 -11.16
C PHE A 280 20.07 12.21 -11.50
N SER A 281 20.78 13.34 -11.38
CA SER A 281 22.24 13.36 -11.51
C SER A 281 22.87 12.49 -10.40
N GLU A 282 24.03 11.90 -10.68
CA GLU A 282 24.78 11.13 -9.68
C GLU A 282 25.03 11.93 -8.40
N GLU A 283 25.31 13.22 -8.53
CA GLU A 283 25.50 14.16 -7.43
C GLU A 283 24.24 14.29 -6.54
N ARG A 284 23.04 14.27 -7.15
CA ARG A 284 21.78 14.33 -6.42
C ARG A 284 21.45 13.01 -5.72
N ILE A 285 21.79 11.88 -6.34
CA ILE A 285 21.65 10.55 -5.74
C ILE A 285 22.54 10.45 -4.50
N GLU A 286 23.80 10.85 -4.61
CA GLU A 286 24.77 10.85 -3.50
C GLU A 286 24.32 11.79 -2.35
N GLU A 287 23.77 12.96 -2.67
CA GLU A 287 23.19 13.87 -1.67
C GLU A 287 22.02 13.22 -0.91
N LEU A 288 21.12 12.53 -1.62
CA LEU A 288 19.98 11.84 -1.02
C LEU A 288 20.40 10.65 -0.16
N GLU A 289 21.38 9.87 -0.61
CA GLU A 289 21.95 8.77 0.17
C GLU A 289 22.62 9.28 1.44
N ASN A 290 23.35 10.38 1.37
CA ASN A 290 23.96 11.02 2.53
C ASN A 290 22.93 11.58 3.52
N GLN A 291 21.84 12.16 3.04
CA GLN A 291 20.75 12.66 3.89
C GLN A 291 20.02 11.48 4.58
N LEU A 292 19.72 10.40 3.87
CA LEU A 292 19.15 9.18 4.42
C LEU A 292 20.06 8.54 5.48
N ASN A 293 21.35 8.41 5.18
CA ASN A 293 22.31 7.88 6.13
C ASN A 293 22.44 8.77 7.37
N THR A 294 22.35 10.09 7.22
CA THR A 294 22.38 11.03 8.36
C THR A 294 21.15 10.89 9.25
N LEU A 295 19.97 10.70 8.67
CA LEU A 295 18.74 10.42 9.42
C LEU A 295 18.82 9.10 10.19
N LEU A 296 19.36 8.07 9.56
CA LEU A 296 19.50 6.74 10.17
C LEU A 296 20.56 6.68 11.26
N VAL A 297 21.65 7.47 11.15
CA VAL A 297 22.72 7.53 12.14
C VAL A 297 22.34 8.44 13.33
N SER A 298 21.54 9.49 13.11
CA SER A 298 21.13 10.40 14.19
C SER A 298 20.27 9.71 15.25
N ASP A 299 19.52 8.68 14.89
CA ASP A 299 18.67 7.93 15.83
C ASP A 299 19.41 6.82 16.59
N THR A 300 20.63 6.44 16.15
CA THR A 300 21.47 5.47 16.89
C THR A 300 22.22 6.11 18.08
N VAL A 301 22.20 7.42 18.21
CA VAL A 301 22.92 8.16 19.29
C VAL A 301 22.01 8.54 20.46
N ILE A 302 20.70 8.30 20.38
CA ILE A 302 19.76 8.51 21.49
C ILE A 302 19.31 7.12 22.01
N ARG A 303 20.26 6.42 22.62
CA ARG A 303 20.01 5.34 23.59
C ARG A 303 20.71 5.62 24.90
#